data_0bbdff43dbe4408c36b0f8897dde7d86
#
_entry.id   0bbdff43dbe4408c36b0f8897dde7d86
#
_cell.length_a   1.000
_cell.length_b   1.000
_cell.length_c   1.000
_cell.angle_alpha   90.00
_cell.angle_beta   90.00
_cell.angle_gamma   90.00
#
_symmetry.space_group_name_H-M   'P 1'
#
loop_
_entity.id
_entity.type
_entity.pdbx_description
1 polymer ?
#
loop_
_entity_poly.entity_id
_entity_poly.type
_entity_poly.pdbx_seq_one_letter_code
_entity_poly.pdbx_strand_id
1 'polypeptide(L)'
;MILHGDYTLNITNSLSAATADANGFSSICVSPESFPGAVKTRLTREYIVYGAQPLMHTENCIVRNINRGCGKGCSALLTDRTGASFPVMREYGHRSIIYNSVPTVLTDLDTGADAEILFFTTEKDPLPVIKAYLTHRAPEGAFTRGWFVKDKGRKRSR
;
A
#
# COMPACT_ATOMS: atom_id res chain seq x y z
N MET A 1 -8.49 4.12 24.93
CA MET A 1 -8.18 3.35 23.70
C MET A 1 -7.56 4.31 22.71
N ILE A 2 -6.45 3.94 22.07
CA ILE A 2 -5.82 4.75 21.01
C ILE A 2 -6.34 4.22 19.68
N LEU A 3 -6.90 5.10 18.83
CA LEU A 3 -7.43 4.74 17.51
C LEU A 3 -6.43 5.12 16.43
N HIS A 4 -6.09 4.17 15.58
CA HIS A 4 -5.28 4.37 14.38
C HIS A 4 -6.12 4.14 13.14
N GLY A 5 -6.09 5.09 12.21
CA GLY A 5 -6.81 4.99 10.94
C GLY A 5 -5.95 4.31 9.89
N ASP A 6 -6.39 3.16 9.39
CA ASP A 6 -5.74 2.41 8.31
C ASP A 6 -5.87 3.13 6.95
N TYR A 7 -5.05 2.75 5.97
CA TYR A 7 -5.08 3.25 4.60
C TYR A 7 -6.44 3.06 3.90
N THR A 8 -7.24 2.09 4.35
CA THR A 8 -8.60 1.84 3.83
C THR A 8 -9.59 2.97 4.13
N LEU A 9 -9.28 3.87 5.08
CA LEU A 9 -10.05 5.10 5.28
C LEU A 9 -9.89 6.09 4.12
N ASN A 10 -8.95 5.85 3.22
CA ASN A 10 -8.69 6.65 2.04
C ASN A 10 -8.53 8.16 2.32
N ILE A 11 -7.72 8.49 3.31
CA ILE A 11 -7.45 9.89 3.70
C ILE A 11 -6.54 10.53 2.65
N THR A 12 -7.09 11.36 1.80
CA THR A 12 -6.39 12.01 0.68
C THR A 12 -6.19 13.51 0.85
N ASN A 13 -6.89 14.13 1.80
CA ASN A 13 -6.88 15.58 2.01
C ASN A 13 -7.11 15.97 3.47
N SER A 14 -6.92 17.26 3.77
CA SER A 14 -7.03 17.78 5.14
C SER A 14 -8.46 17.75 5.70
N LEU A 15 -9.48 17.73 4.85
CA LEU A 15 -10.88 17.69 5.31
C LEU A 15 -11.22 16.26 5.81
N SER A 16 -10.85 15.23 5.07
CA SER A 16 -11.01 13.85 5.53
C SER A 16 -10.20 13.57 6.80
N ALA A 17 -8.99 14.15 6.92
CA ALA A 17 -8.20 14.06 8.14
C ALA A 17 -8.87 14.77 9.34
N ALA A 18 -9.50 15.94 9.12
CA ALA A 18 -10.25 16.64 10.16
C ALA A 18 -11.48 15.84 10.63
N THR A 19 -12.11 15.09 9.72
CA THR A 19 -13.21 14.18 10.09
C THR A 19 -12.70 13.03 10.97
N ALA A 20 -11.55 12.44 10.65
CA ALA A 20 -10.94 11.41 11.49
C ALA A 20 -10.58 11.96 12.88
N ASP A 21 -10.01 13.17 12.95
CA ASP A 21 -9.68 13.85 14.20
C ASP A 21 -10.93 14.09 15.06
N ALA A 22 -12.01 14.59 14.47
CA ALA A 22 -13.29 14.78 15.17
C ALA A 22 -13.90 13.47 15.70
N ASN A 23 -13.55 12.31 15.10
CA ASN A 23 -13.95 10.99 15.56
C ASN A 23 -12.95 10.33 16.52
N GLY A 24 -11.96 11.07 17.03
CA GLY A 24 -11.06 10.64 18.10
C GLY A 24 -9.89 9.76 17.65
N PHE A 25 -9.54 9.76 16.35
CA PHE A 25 -8.32 9.11 15.89
C PHE A 25 -7.09 9.85 16.40
N SER A 26 -6.03 9.09 16.71
CA SER A 26 -4.72 9.61 17.13
C SER A 26 -3.74 9.67 15.96
N SER A 27 -3.87 8.76 15.01
CA SER A 27 -3.10 8.72 13.78
C SER A 27 -3.96 8.30 12.60
N ILE A 28 -3.49 8.62 11.40
CA ILE A 28 -4.12 8.26 10.14
C ILE A 28 -3.07 7.80 9.13
N CYS A 29 -3.33 6.71 8.43
CA CYS A 29 -2.55 6.37 7.25
C CYS A 29 -3.07 7.18 6.06
N VAL A 30 -2.20 8.03 5.50
CA VAL A 30 -2.52 8.79 4.29
C VAL A 30 -2.62 7.81 3.12
N SER A 31 -3.64 7.98 2.28
CA SER A 31 -3.88 7.11 1.13
C SER A 31 -2.66 7.02 0.23
N PRO A 32 -2.32 5.81 -0.29
CA PRO A 32 -1.30 5.65 -1.32
C PRO A 32 -1.55 6.44 -2.61
N GLU A 33 -2.79 6.90 -2.83
CA GLU A 33 -3.18 7.76 -3.96
C GLU A 33 -2.84 9.24 -3.73
N SER A 34 -2.33 9.58 -2.54
CA SER A 34 -1.91 10.93 -2.15
C SER A 34 -0.49 10.90 -1.60
N PHE A 35 -0.06 11.97 -0.95
CA PHE A 35 1.23 12.04 -0.26
C PHE A 35 1.08 12.82 1.06
N PRO A 36 1.91 12.52 2.08
CA PRO A 36 1.73 13.10 3.42
C PRO A 36 1.69 14.61 3.46
N GLY A 37 2.47 15.29 2.60
CA GLY A 37 2.52 16.75 2.54
C GLY A 37 1.22 17.41 2.03
N ALA A 38 0.32 16.66 1.37
CA ALA A 38 -0.98 17.18 0.93
C ALA A 38 -2.00 17.22 2.08
N VAL A 39 -1.77 16.47 3.15
CA VAL A 39 -2.69 16.32 4.27
C VAL A 39 -2.18 17.13 5.46
N LYS A 40 -2.81 18.27 5.71
CA LYS A 40 -2.52 19.11 6.89
C LYS A 40 -3.45 18.69 8.02
N THR A 41 -2.86 18.25 9.13
CA THR A 41 -3.58 17.76 10.31
C THR A 41 -2.68 17.82 11.54
N ARG A 42 -3.27 17.75 12.72
CA ARG A 42 -2.56 17.55 14.00
C ARG A 42 -2.37 16.07 14.34
N LEU A 43 -3.06 15.17 13.61
CA LEU A 43 -2.89 13.73 13.79
C LEU A 43 -1.52 13.28 13.28
N THR A 44 -0.97 12.23 13.86
CA THR A 44 0.21 11.55 13.32
C THR A 44 -0.13 11.01 11.92
N ARG A 45 0.62 11.45 10.90
CA ARG A 45 0.46 10.97 9.52
C ARG A 45 1.34 9.78 9.29
N GLU A 46 0.72 8.64 9.11
CA GLU A 46 1.39 7.41 8.71
C GLU A 46 1.37 7.27 7.19
N TYR A 47 2.38 6.65 6.59
CA TYR A 47 2.44 6.43 5.14
C TYR A 47 3.09 5.10 4.79
N ILE A 48 2.52 4.39 3.82
CA ILE A 48 3.10 3.13 3.33
C ILE A 48 4.30 3.45 2.45
N VAL A 49 5.50 3.11 2.93
CA VAL A 49 6.77 3.31 2.21
C VAL A 49 7.27 2.04 1.52
N TYR A 50 6.66 0.91 1.81
CA TYR A 50 6.92 -0.35 1.14
C TYR A 50 5.66 -1.23 1.13
N GLY A 51 5.38 -1.89 0.00
CA GLY A 51 4.41 -2.97 -0.10
C GLY A 51 3.71 -3.06 -1.45
N ALA A 52 3.22 -4.25 -1.75
CA ALA A 52 2.36 -4.46 -2.92
C ALA A 52 0.98 -3.85 -2.66
N GLN A 53 0.59 -2.87 -3.46
CA GLN A 53 -0.69 -2.20 -3.30
C GLN A 53 -1.84 -3.09 -3.80
N PRO A 54 -2.94 -3.21 -3.05
CA PRO A 54 -4.16 -3.83 -3.55
C PRO A 54 -4.74 -3.01 -4.71
N LEU A 55 -4.95 -3.65 -5.84
CA LEU A 55 -5.51 -3.03 -7.05
C LEU A 55 -7.01 -3.29 -7.17
N MET A 56 -7.46 -4.47 -6.71
CA MET A 56 -8.85 -4.87 -6.84
C MET A 56 -9.24 -5.83 -5.72
N HIS A 57 -10.42 -5.58 -5.15
CA HIS A 57 -11.14 -6.52 -4.30
C HIS A 57 -12.28 -7.12 -5.10
N THR A 58 -12.40 -8.45 -5.09
CA THR A 58 -13.51 -9.14 -5.77
C THR A 58 -14.34 -9.91 -4.76
N GLU A 59 -15.65 -9.84 -4.89
CA GLU A 59 -16.60 -10.67 -4.12
C GLU A 59 -16.56 -12.14 -4.57
N ASN A 60 -15.81 -12.45 -5.62
CA ASN A 60 -15.70 -13.77 -6.20
C ASN A 60 -14.33 -14.38 -5.93
N CYS A 61 -14.28 -15.64 -5.51
CA CYS A 61 -13.01 -16.33 -5.32
C CYS A 61 -12.43 -16.76 -6.68
N ILE A 62 -11.51 -15.97 -7.21
CA ILE A 62 -10.81 -16.24 -8.48
C ILE A 62 -10.15 -17.62 -8.43
N VAL A 63 -9.47 -17.93 -7.33
CA VAL A 63 -8.75 -19.21 -7.18
C VAL A 63 -9.70 -20.40 -7.22
N ARG A 64 -10.88 -20.31 -6.57
CA ARG A 64 -11.91 -21.34 -6.63
C ARG A 64 -12.42 -21.55 -8.05
N ASN A 65 -12.60 -20.47 -8.80
CA ASN A 65 -13.10 -20.55 -10.17
C ASN A 65 -12.09 -21.22 -11.11
N ILE A 66 -10.79 -20.94 -10.94
CA ILE A 66 -9.73 -21.56 -11.73
C ILE A 66 -9.57 -23.03 -11.35
N ASN A 67 -9.52 -23.36 -10.08
CA ASN A 67 -9.20 -24.70 -9.58
C ASN A 67 -10.42 -25.60 -9.37
N ARG A 68 -11.63 -25.13 -9.71
CA ARG A 68 -12.92 -25.82 -9.49
C ARG A 68 -13.13 -26.29 -8.04
N GLY A 69 -12.51 -25.63 -7.07
CA GLY A 69 -12.63 -25.95 -5.64
C GLY A 69 -11.72 -25.12 -4.76
N CYS A 70 -11.98 -25.14 -3.44
CA CYS A 70 -11.11 -24.53 -2.45
C CYS A 70 -10.07 -25.54 -1.97
N GLY A 71 -8.78 -25.23 -2.10
CA GLY A 71 -7.65 -26.00 -1.56
C GLY A 71 -6.96 -25.30 -0.40
N LYS A 72 -6.00 -25.96 0.23
CA LYS A 72 -5.07 -25.34 1.17
C LYS A 72 -4.16 -24.38 0.39
N GLY A 73 -4.00 -23.13 0.85
CA GLY A 73 -3.13 -22.14 0.21
C GLY A 73 -3.77 -21.52 -1.05
N CYS A 74 -4.91 -20.87 -0.87
CA CYS A 74 -5.63 -20.20 -1.94
C CYS A 74 -4.89 -18.94 -2.43
N SER A 75 -3.91 -19.11 -3.31
CA SER A 75 -3.23 -18.05 -4.05
C SER A 75 -3.15 -18.40 -5.53
N ALA A 76 -3.09 -17.41 -6.39
CA ALA A 76 -2.91 -17.57 -7.83
C ALA A 76 -2.09 -16.38 -8.37
N LEU A 77 -1.66 -16.48 -9.62
CA LEU A 77 -1.07 -15.38 -10.38
C LEU A 77 -1.97 -15.10 -11.58
N LEU A 78 -2.31 -13.85 -11.77
CA LEU A 78 -2.91 -13.36 -12.99
C LEU A 78 -1.81 -12.75 -13.85
N THR A 79 -1.70 -13.16 -15.10
CA THR A 79 -0.74 -12.59 -16.03
C THR A 79 -1.51 -11.79 -17.08
N ASP A 80 -1.12 -10.53 -17.26
CA ASP A 80 -1.70 -9.68 -18.30
C ASP A 80 -1.07 -9.93 -19.67
N ARG A 81 -1.58 -9.23 -20.69
CA ARG A 81 -1.09 -9.32 -22.08
C ARG A 81 0.37 -8.87 -22.25
N THR A 82 0.93 -8.12 -21.28
CA THR A 82 2.31 -7.64 -21.33
C THR A 82 3.27 -8.59 -20.61
N GLY A 83 2.76 -9.66 -19.96
CA GLY A 83 3.53 -10.61 -19.18
C GLY A 83 3.71 -10.20 -17.72
N ALA A 84 3.12 -9.10 -17.25
CA ALA A 84 3.16 -8.73 -15.85
C ALA A 84 2.27 -9.69 -15.02
N SER A 85 2.81 -10.16 -13.90
CA SER A 85 2.14 -11.14 -13.03
C SER A 85 1.66 -10.49 -11.73
N PHE A 86 0.37 -10.56 -11.49
CA PHE A 86 -0.32 -9.94 -10.35
C PHE A 86 -0.69 -11.03 -9.33
N PRO A 87 -0.16 -10.97 -8.11
CA PRO A 87 -0.53 -11.91 -7.07
C PRO A 87 -2.01 -11.78 -6.70
N VAL A 88 -2.69 -12.93 -6.63
CA VAL A 88 -4.08 -13.03 -6.16
C VAL A 88 -4.08 -13.78 -4.85
N MET A 89 -4.57 -13.16 -3.81
CA MET A 89 -4.68 -13.75 -2.50
C MET A 89 -6.13 -13.84 -2.06
N ARG A 90 -6.42 -14.90 -1.29
CA ARG A 90 -7.72 -15.05 -0.67
C ARG A 90 -7.88 -14.08 0.50
N GLU A 91 -9.03 -13.47 0.58
CA GLU A 91 -9.52 -12.72 1.72
C GLU A 91 -10.66 -13.49 2.42
N TYR A 92 -11.14 -12.95 3.55
CA TYR A 92 -12.27 -13.49 4.29
C TYR A 92 -13.51 -13.67 3.39
N GLY A 93 -14.30 -14.72 3.65
CA GLY A 93 -15.59 -14.92 2.97
C GLY A 93 -15.51 -15.34 1.51
N HIS A 94 -14.40 -15.95 1.04
CA HIS A 94 -14.18 -16.32 -0.36
C HIS A 94 -14.01 -15.13 -1.32
N ARG A 95 -13.61 -13.98 -0.82
CA ARG A 95 -13.15 -12.83 -1.60
C ARG A 95 -11.72 -13.05 -2.09
N SER A 96 -11.34 -12.31 -3.09
CA SER A 96 -9.95 -12.25 -3.54
C SER A 96 -9.46 -10.81 -3.62
N ILE A 97 -8.20 -10.61 -3.27
CA ILE A 97 -7.47 -9.37 -3.50
C ILE A 97 -6.45 -9.62 -4.60
N ILE A 98 -6.41 -8.73 -5.57
CA ILE A 98 -5.38 -8.70 -6.60
C ILE A 98 -4.40 -7.59 -6.22
N TYR A 99 -3.13 -7.96 -6.03
CA TYR A 99 -2.06 -7.02 -5.70
C TYR A 99 -1.31 -6.58 -6.95
N ASN A 100 -0.66 -5.43 -6.86
CA ASN A 100 0.21 -4.96 -7.93
C ASN A 100 1.34 -5.96 -8.19
N SER A 101 1.76 -6.04 -9.45
CA SER A 101 2.82 -6.94 -9.93
C SER A 101 4.19 -6.64 -9.31
N VAL A 102 4.41 -5.41 -8.86
CA VAL A 102 5.63 -4.97 -8.18
C VAL A 102 5.26 -4.14 -6.95
N PRO A 103 6.06 -4.18 -5.87
CA PRO A 103 5.81 -3.36 -4.70
C PRO A 103 6.04 -1.87 -4.98
N THR A 104 5.33 -1.01 -4.27
CA THR A 104 5.72 0.38 -4.08
C THR A 104 6.93 0.40 -3.13
N VAL A 105 7.96 1.16 -3.47
CA VAL A 105 9.17 1.34 -2.66
C VAL A 105 9.49 2.81 -2.53
N LEU A 106 9.56 3.31 -1.31
CA LEU A 106 9.91 4.69 -0.95
C LEU A 106 10.92 4.71 0.22
N THR A 107 11.51 3.56 0.56
CA THR A 107 12.39 3.37 1.73
C THR A 107 13.67 4.20 1.69
N ASP A 108 14.05 4.71 0.53
CA ASP A 108 15.21 5.57 0.26
C ASP A 108 14.82 7.05 0.08
N LEU A 109 13.55 7.40 0.27
CA LEU A 109 13.04 8.75 0.08
C LEU A 109 12.52 9.32 1.40
N ASP A 110 12.70 10.61 1.59
CA ASP A 110 12.00 11.35 2.62
C ASP A 110 10.57 11.63 2.15
N THR A 111 9.61 10.95 2.76
CA THR A 111 8.19 11.06 2.42
C THR A 111 7.51 12.23 3.13
N GLY A 112 8.13 12.78 4.17
CA GLY A 112 7.54 13.80 5.04
C GLY A 112 6.39 13.26 5.90
N ALA A 113 6.26 11.94 6.04
CA ALA A 113 5.36 11.32 7.00
C ALA A 113 5.93 11.39 8.42
N ASP A 114 5.05 11.37 9.42
CA ASP A 114 5.46 11.36 10.82
C ASP A 114 5.80 9.93 11.29
N ALA A 115 5.22 8.91 10.62
CA ALA A 115 5.54 7.49 10.80
C ALA A 115 5.44 6.75 9.45
N GLU A 116 6.23 5.70 9.29
CA GLU A 116 6.32 4.94 8.05
C GLU A 116 5.90 3.49 8.25
N ILE A 117 5.19 2.94 7.27
CA ILE A 117 4.64 1.58 7.31
C ILE A 117 5.33 0.73 6.25
N LEU A 118 5.89 -0.40 6.67
CA LEU A 118 6.30 -1.49 5.79
C LEU A 118 5.13 -2.49 5.69
N PHE A 119 4.41 -2.47 4.58
CA PHE A 119 3.19 -3.25 4.38
C PHE A 119 3.52 -4.58 3.68
N PHE A 120 3.84 -5.60 4.47
CA PHE A 120 4.16 -6.93 3.97
C PHE A 120 2.88 -7.71 3.67
N THR A 121 2.72 -8.16 2.42
CA THR A 121 1.54 -8.91 1.95
C THR A 121 1.88 -10.15 1.15
N THR A 122 2.88 -10.08 0.29
CA THR A 122 3.26 -11.15 -0.65
C THR A 122 4.67 -11.68 -0.43
N GLU A 123 5.43 -11.04 0.42
CA GLU A 123 6.83 -11.33 0.70
C GLU A 123 6.95 -12.63 1.51
N LYS A 124 7.81 -13.53 1.06
CA LYS A 124 8.19 -14.75 1.80
C LYS A 124 9.21 -14.46 2.89
N ASP A 125 10.09 -13.50 2.66
CA ASP A 125 11.12 -13.05 3.59
C ASP A 125 11.13 -11.53 3.67
N PRO A 126 10.72 -10.91 4.79
CA PRO A 126 10.72 -9.46 4.97
C PRO A 126 12.11 -8.88 5.31
N LEU A 127 13.08 -9.70 5.71
CA LEU A 127 14.37 -9.21 6.23
C LEU A 127 15.16 -8.35 5.24
N PRO A 128 15.24 -8.66 3.92
CA PRO A 128 15.94 -7.81 2.96
C PRO A 128 15.34 -6.39 2.88
N VAL A 129 14.02 -6.29 2.95
CA VAL A 129 13.30 -5.01 2.93
C VAL A 129 13.55 -4.22 4.20
N ILE A 130 13.49 -4.87 5.37
CA ILE A 130 13.79 -4.23 6.65
C ILE A 130 15.22 -3.70 6.67
N LYS A 131 16.19 -4.46 6.18
CA LYS A 131 17.59 -4.01 6.07
C LYS A 131 17.72 -2.81 5.13
N ALA A 132 17.05 -2.84 3.98
CA ALA A 132 17.03 -1.72 3.03
C ALA A 132 16.44 -0.46 3.67
N TYR A 133 15.32 -0.59 4.36
CA TYR A 133 14.68 0.49 5.11
C TYR A 133 15.63 1.11 6.16
N LEU A 134 16.23 0.28 7.02
CA LEU A 134 17.15 0.73 8.07
C LEU A 134 18.43 1.39 7.52
N THR A 135 18.80 1.10 6.28
CA THR A 135 19.96 1.71 5.61
C THR A 135 19.59 2.81 4.63
N HIS A 136 18.32 3.24 4.60
CA HIS A 136 17.78 4.25 3.67
C HIS A 136 18.11 3.94 2.20
N ARG A 137 17.88 2.70 1.79
CA ARG A 137 18.09 2.21 0.42
C ARG A 137 16.82 1.58 -0.13
N ALA A 138 16.72 1.53 -1.45
CA ALA A 138 15.73 0.68 -2.09
C ALA A 138 16.18 -0.78 -2.02
N PRO A 139 15.28 -1.76 -1.74
CA PRO A 139 15.61 -3.17 -1.88
C PRO A 139 15.87 -3.53 -3.34
N GLU A 140 16.57 -4.64 -3.56
CA GLU A 140 16.82 -5.17 -4.89
C GLU A 140 15.51 -5.66 -5.55
N GLY A 141 15.45 -5.59 -6.89
CA GLY A 141 14.34 -6.07 -7.69
C GLY A 141 13.54 -4.97 -8.38
N ALA A 142 12.49 -5.39 -9.07
CA ALA A 142 11.58 -4.46 -9.75
C ALA A 142 10.62 -3.84 -8.73
N PHE A 143 10.40 -2.53 -8.82
CA PHE A 143 9.48 -1.79 -7.97
C PHE A 143 8.90 -0.57 -8.68
N THR A 144 7.89 0.04 -8.08
CA THR A 144 7.32 1.32 -8.50
C THR A 144 7.46 2.38 -7.40
N ARG A 145 7.46 3.64 -7.78
CA ARG A 145 7.36 4.78 -6.84
C ARG A 145 5.91 5.22 -6.63
N GLY A 146 4.96 4.57 -7.29
CA GLY A 146 3.56 4.96 -7.25
C GLY A 146 3.35 6.42 -7.68
N TRP A 147 2.47 7.10 -6.99
CA TRP A 147 2.18 8.52 -7.21
C TRP A 147 3.22 9.48 -6.65
N PHE A 148 4.04 9.02 -5.71
CA PHE A 148 4.98 9.88 -4.97
C PHE A 148 5.97 10.61 -5.88
N VAL A 149 6.49 9.96 -6.92
CA VAL A 149 7.47 10.56 -7.85
C VAL A 149 6.83 11.51 -8.85
N LYS A 150 5.60 11.24 -9.26
CA LYS A 150 4.88 12.12 -10.22
C LYS A 150 4.71 13.54 -9.68
N ASP A 151 4.55 13.69 -8.38
CA ASP A 151 4.30 14.98 -7.76
C ASP A 151 5.59 15.76 -7.46
N LYS A 152 6.69 15.08 -7.11
CA LYS A 152 8.03 15.72 -6.97
C LYS A 152 8.64 16.12 -8.31
N GLY A 153 8.27 15.47 -9.43
CA GLY A 153 8.74 15.79 -10.78
C GLY A 153 8.09 17.05 -11.38
N ARG A 154 6.99 17.53 -10.82
CA ARG A 154 6.45 18.85 -11.13
C ARG A 154 7.10 19.91 -10.25
N LYS A 155 8.37 20.24 -10.52
CA LYS A 155 8.84 21.61 -10.25
C LYS A 155 7.93 22.51 -11.07
N ARG A 156 6.98 23.16 -10.39
CA ARG A 156 6.26 24.29 -10.98
C ARG A 156 7.32 25.27 -11.40
N SER A 157 7.58 25.35 -12.70
CA SER A 157 8.23 26.53 -13.28
C SER A 157 7.32 27.71 -12.93
N ARG A 158 7.88 28.61 -12.13
CA ARG A 158 7.31 29.94 -11.93
C ARG A 158 7.42 30.74 -13.21
#